data_4e192494cfabe9d34e7c2ab2e9401012
#
_entry.id   4e192494cfabe9d34e7c2ab2e9401012
#
_cell.length_a   1.000
_cell.length_b   1.000
_cell.length_c   1.000
_cell.angle_alpha   90.00
_cell.angle_beta   90.00
_cell.angle_gamma   90.00
#
_symmetry.space_group_name_H-M   'P 1'
#
loop_
_entity.id
_entity.type
_entity.pdbx_description
1 polymer ?
#
loop_
_entity_poly.entity_id
_entity_poly.type
_entity_poly.pdbx_seq_one_letter_code
_entity_poly.pdbx_strand_id
1 'polypeptide(L)'
;MTARKPKRGGISQNDNFNQKRHPKHRKEQKLMEQLQTQIIYNLTLTLLFFILDFLFLGNKKPLLCGIIKVQRLLQQQNRGVFIMSFSKNILSQPIQKGKKNFLHDVNTIEKKTLLVIHQKQLRKEIEKQEQEKQIPIAEPTGEKLADYSATGKKRKWDLHKQNNLKLVELYKQAIKINPSVISPKRLQDLADCASQLEYLQDAEGNKKLYKTYFCRVRLCPMCQWRRSLKLFSQVSKITDYINQQQNNQVRYLFITLTQKNCSGSELVQEINKINKSFSLLVDKTKRVQPASKFKKMLLGYIKSTEVTYNPKTKTYHPHLHCIFAVQGEYFNKENYINKNSWRAIWADLLKVDYLPQINVQAIKPARQQKAVAELAKYPAKVSSILNLPQTQAVQVIMDLTTLCYKRRFVAFGGIFKKTKALLKLQDIEAENVDLVGAGNIKEFNYVARAIYKYNVKFGCYISS
;
A
#
# COMPACT_ATOMS: atom_id res chain seq x y z
N MET A 1 -28.79 76.64 37.98
CA MET A 1 -30.26 76.68 38.08
C MET A 1 -30.83 75.42 37.44
N THR A 2 -31.52 74.69 38.27
CA THR A 2 -32.66 73.79 38.12
C THR A 2 -32.54 72.62 37.15
N ALA A 3 -32.33 71.43 37.63
CA ALA A 3 -33.17 70.42 38.22
C ALA A 3 -34.42 70.04 37.40
N ARG A 4 -34.50 68.78 37.01
CA ARG A 4 -35.58 67.84 37.35
C ARG A 4 -35.39 66.45 36.68
N LYS A 5 -35.39 65.45 37.52
CA LYS A 5 -35.76 64.02 37.28
C LYS A 5 -37.35 63.92 37.39
N PRO A 6 -37.99 62.74 37.30
CA PRO A 6 -37.82 61.47 36.51
C PRO A 6 -39.20 61.04 35.91
N LYS A 7 -39.25 59.92 35.16
CA LYS A 7 -40.37 58.97 35.27
C LYS A 7 -39.97 57.56 34.77
N ARG A 8 -40.45 56.63 35.58
CA ARG A 8 -40.38 55.13 35.41
C ARG A 8 -41.40 54.67 34.37
N GLY A 9 -41.15 53.49 33.84
CA GLY A 9 -42.15 52.55 33.39
C GLY A 9 -41.77 51.57 32.35
N GLY A 10 -41.75 50.26 32.69
CA GLY A 10 -42.12 49.21 31.80
C GLY A 10 -41.11 48.08 31.61
N ILE A 11 -41.25 47.03 32.41
CA ILE A 11 -40.61 45.72 32.28
C ILE A 11 -41.22 45.02 31.06
N SER A 12 -40.38 44.46 30.17
CA SER A 12 -40.73 43.27 29.39
C SER A 12 -39.44 42.48 29.13
N GLN A 13 -39.33 41.36 29.81
CA GLN A 13 -38.39 40.31 29.57
C GLN A 13 -38.67 39.70 28.18
N ASN A 14 -37.65 39.54 27.38
CA ASN A 14 -37.51 38.39 26.51
C ASN A 14 -36.01 38.14 26.25
N ASP A 15 -35.53 37.18 26.98
CA ASP A 15 -34.20 36.58 26.82
C ASP A 15 -34.09 35.94 25.43
N ASN A 16 -33.29 36.53 24.57
CA ASN A 16 -32.77 35.85 23.39
C ASN A 16 -31.26 35.66 23.59
N PHE A 17 -30.93 34.64 24.37
CA PHE A 17 -29.61 34.08 24.47
C PHE A 17 -29.30 33.32 23.15
N ASN A 18 -28.98 34.03 22.08
CA ASN A 18 -28.39 33.47 20.88
C ASN A 18 -26.90 33.26 21.14
N GLN A 19 -26.59 32.15 21.80
CA GLN A 19 -25.22 31.63 21.87
C GLN A 19 -24.71 31.45 20.44
N LYS A 20 -23.80 32.28 20.01
CA LYS A 20 -22.92 32.06 18.84
C LYS A 20 -22.10 30.80 19.12
N ARG A 21 -22.64 29.63 18.70
CA ARG A 21 -21.90 28.37 18.73
C ARG A 21 -20.66 28.53 17.89
N HIS A 22 -19.49 28.31 18.48
CA HIS A 22 -18.18 28.38 17.88
C HIS A 22 -18.14 27.55 16.57
N PRO A 23 -17.50 28.03 15.49
CA PRO A 23 -17.43 27.34 14.20
C PRO A 23 -16.87 25.90 14.28
N LYS A 24 -16.15 25.59 15.34
CA LYS A 24 -15.57 24.27 15.65
C LYS A 24 -16.69 23.24 15.91
N HIS A 25 -17.71 23.58 16.70
CA HIS A 25 -18.83 22.69 17.04
C HIS A 25 -19.69 22.32 15.82
N ARG A 26 -19.85 23.24 14.88
CA ARG A 26 -20.63 23.02 13.65
C ARG A 26 -19.95 22.08 12.66
N LYS A 27 -18.60 22.09 12.61
CA LYS A 27 -17.82 21.15 11.81
C LYS A 27 -17.82 19.75 12.41
N GLU A 28 -17.71 19.62 13.73
CA GLU A 28 -17.79 18.36 14.45
C GLU A 28 -19.18 17.72 14.28
N GLN A 29 -20.24 18.52 14.37
CA GLN A 29 -21.62 18.04 14.21
C GLN A 29 -21.90 17.54 12.78
N LYS A 30 -21.45 18.27 11.73
CA LYS A 30 -21.54 17.82 10.34
C LYS A 30 -20.73 16.55 10.07
N LEU A 31 -19.54 16.44 10.66
CA LEU A 31 -18.72 15.23 10.53
C LEU A 31 -19.38 14.04 11.21
N MET A 32 -19.98 14.25 12.39
CA MET A 32 -20.74 13.20 13.10
C MET A 32 -21.98 12.74 12.32
N GLU A 33 -22.70 13.65 11.66
CA GLU A 33 -23.84 13.30 10.80
C GLU A 33 -23.42 12.51 9.56
N GLN A 34 -22.33 12.90 8.90
CA GLN A 34 -21.79 12.15 7.76
C GLN A 34 -21.34 10.75 8.15
N LEU A 35 -20.71 10.62 9.32
CA LEU A 35 -20.25 9.33 9.84
C LEU A 35 -21.41 8.42 10.28
N GLN A 36 -22.44 8.98 10.89
CA GLN A 36 -23.67 8.24 11.19
C GLN A 36 -24.34 7.70 9.93
N THR A 37 -24.41 8.51 8.88
CA THR A 37 -24.98 8.12 7.58
C THR A 37 -24.18 6.97 6.95
N GLN A 38 -22.84 7.03 7.00
CA GLN A 38 -21.97 5.99 6.47
C GLN A 38 -22.07 4.67 7.25
N ILE A 39 -22.24 4.74 8.57
CA ILE A 39 -22.45 3.58 9.44
C ILE A 39 -23.79 2.91 9.13
N ILE A 40 -24.86 3.70 9.01
CA ILE A 40 -26.20 3.19 8.65
C ILE A 40 -26.18 2.53 7.28
N TYR A 41 -25.50 3.12 6.29
CA TYR A 41 -25.35 2.56 4.96
C TYR A 41 -24.62 1.21 4.95
N ASN A 42 -23.50 1.10 5.69
CA ASN A 42 -22.74 -0.14 5.80
C ASN A 42 -23.51 -1.24 6.55
N LEU A 43 -24.30 -0.87 7.57
CA LEU A 43 -25.15 -1.81 8.32
C LEU A 43 -26.31 -2.31 7.47
N THR A 44 -26.95 -1.44 6.67
CA THR A 44 -28.03 -1.83 5.75
C THR A 44 -27.53 -2.74 4.65
N LEU A 45 -26.33 -2.50 4.09
CA LEU A 45 -25.69 -3.39 3.12
C LEU A 45 -25.40 -4.77 3.72
N THR A 46 -24.90 -4.82 4.95
CA THR A 46 -24.61 -6.09 5.65
C THR A 46 -25.90 -6.86 5.94
N LEU A 47 -26.96 -6.16 6.33
CA LEU A 47 -28.28 -6.77 6.56
C LEU A 47 -28.91 -7.28 5.27
N LEU A 48 -28.78 -6.54 4.17
CA LEU A 48 -29.26 -6.95 2.84
C LEU A 48 -28.54 -8.22 2.35
N PHE A 49 -27.23 -8.33 2.56
CA PHE A 49 -26.46 -9.54 2.27
C PHE A 49 -26.92 -10.72 3.13
N PHE A 50 -27.23 -10.51 4.41
CA PHE A 50 -27.78 -11.55 5.29
C PHE A 50 -29.17 -12.03 4.86
N ILE A 51 -30.04 -11.12 4.43
CA ILE A 51 -31.39 -11.44 3.95
C ILE A 51 -31.31 -12.17 2.60
N LEU A 52 -30.42 -11.79 1.71
CA LEU A 52 -30.18 -12.46 0.42
C LEU A 52 -29.61 -13.86 0.60
N ASP A 53 -28.63 -14.05 1.51
CA ASP A 53 -28.10 -15.39 1.84
C ASP A 53 -29.19 -16.29 2.48
N PHE A 54 -30.10 -15.72 3.26
CA PHE A 54 -31.21 -16.46 3.87
C PHE A 54 -32.28 -16.86 2.86
N LEU A 55 -32.59 -15.99 1.90
CA LEU A 55 -33.65 -16.20 0.90
C LEU A 55 -33.21 -17.13 -0.26
N PHE A 56 -31.93 -17.09 -0.63
CA PHE A 56 -31.45 -17.80 -1.81
C PHE A 56 -30.77 -19.17 -1.56
N LEU A 57 -30.33 -19.49 -0.34
CA LEU A 57 -29.55 -20.70 -0.08
C LEU A 57 -30.19 -21.77 0.80
N GLY A 58 -31.42 -21.61 1.27
CA GLY A 58 -32.28 -22.66 1.89
C GLY A 58 -31.64 -23.64 2.90
N ASN A 59 -30.41 -23.43 3.38
CA ASN A 59 -29.63 -24.38 4.14
C ASN A 59 -29.42 -23.98 5.61
N LYS A 60 -29.56 -24.97 6.50
CA LYS A 60 -29.51 -24.85 7.96
C LYS A 60 -28.14 -24.47 8.58
N LYS A 61 -27.13 -24.01 7.81
CA LYS A 61 -25.80 -23.61 8.31
C LYS A 61 -25.34 -22.16 7.96
N PRO A 62 -26.20 -21.15 7.81
CA PRO A 62 -25.74 -19.79 7.44
C PRO A 62 -25.16 -18.99 8.61
N LEU A 63 -25.59 -19.24 9.85
CA LEU A 63 -25.19 -18.43 11.02
C LEU A 63 -23.68 -18.55 11.33
N LEU A 64 -23.13 -19.76 11.26
CA LEU A 64 -21.71 -19.98 11.57
C LEU A 64 -20.79 -19.40 10.52
N CYS A 65 -21.16 -19.49 9.24
CA CYS A 65 -20.40 -18.95 8.13
C CYS A 65 -20.45 -17.41 8.08
N GLY A 66 -21.59 -16.81 8.45
CA GLY A 66 -21.78 -15.37 8.59
C GLY A 66 -20.93 -14.79 9.72
N ILE A 67 -20.94 -15.42 10.89
CA ILE A 67 -20.12 -15.02 12.05
C ILE A 67 -18.64 -15.10 11.71
N ILE A 68 -18.19 -16.15 11.02
CA ILE A 68 -16.79 -16.32 10.59
C ILE A 68 -16.40 -15.26 9.55
N LYS A 69 -17.30 -14.90 8.62
CA LYS A 69 -17.04 -13.80 7.66
C LYS A 69 -16.98 -12.44 8.33
N VAL A 70 -17.88 -12.14 9.25
CA VAL A 70 -17.85 -10.90 10.05
C VAL A 70 -16.62 -10.85 10.95
N GLN A 71 -16.24 -11.94 11.61
CA GLN A 71 -14.97 -12.02 12.34
C GLN A 71 -13.75 -11.82 11.46
N ARG A 72 -13.72 -12.35 10.23
CA ARG A 72 -12.63 -12.10 9.27
C ARG A 72 -12.58 -10.65 8.79
N LEU A 73 -13.73 -10.01 8.56
CA LEU A 73 -13.81 -8.58 8.20
C LEU A 73 -13.37 -7.68 9.34
N LEU A 74 -13.79 -7.98 10.58
CA LEU A 74 -13.37 -7.26 11.78
C LEU A 74 -11.87 -7.48 12.09
N GLN A 75 -11.34 -8.67 11.84
CA GLN A 75 -9.90 -8.96 11.93
C GLN A 75 -9.07 -8.27 10.84
N GLN A 76 -9.64 -8.01 9.66
CA GLN A 76 -8.98 -7.24 8.61
C GLN A 76 -8.98 -5.73 8.89
N GLN A 77 -9.97 -5.23 9.61
CA GLN A 77 -10.07 -3.80 9.92
C GLN A 77 -9.47 -3.42 11.29
N ASN A 78 -9.45 -4.31 12.26
CA ASN A 78 -8.89 -4.03 13.59
C ASN A 78 -8.15 -5.23 14.20
N ARG A 79 -6.94 -4.96 14.64
CA ARG A 79 -6.03 -5.88 15.30
C ARG A 79 -6.58 -6.33 16.65
N GLY A 80 -6.71 -7.65 16.75
CA GLY A 80 -7.12 -8.42 17.89
C GLY A 80 -6.62 -7.98 19.24
N VAL A 81 -7.31 -8.31 20.22
CA VAL A 81 -7.04 -8.87 21.55
C VAL A 81 -8.35 -9.03 22.31
N PHE A 82 -9.39 -8.20 22.01
CA PHE A 82 -10.60 -8.17 22.84
C PHE A 82 -11.73 -9.14 22.43
N ILE A 83 -11.70 -9.68 21.21
CA ILE A 83 -12.82 -10.50 20.67
C ILE A 83 -12.75 -11.96 21.09
N MET A 84 -11.56 -12.48 21.43
CA MET A 84 -11.42 -13.89 21.84
C MET A 84 -12.06 -14.24 23.19
N SER A 85 -12.17 -13.30 24.11
CA SER A 85 -12.79 -13.53 25.42
C SER A 85 -14.32 -13.57 25.36
N PHE A 86 -14.91 -12.85 24.40
CA PHE A 86 -16.36 -12.74 24.27
C PHE A 86 -17.01 -13.94 23.57
N SER A 87 -16.33 -14.54 22.59
CA SER A 87 -16.88 -15.68 21.83
C SER A 87 -16.90 -16.98 22.63
N LYS A 88 -15.99 -17.17 23.60
CA LYS A 88 -15.99 -18.37 24.46
C LYS A 88 -17.15 -18.41 25.43
N ASN A 89 -17.61 -17.27 25.96
CA ASN A 89 -18.71 -17.21 26.91
C ASN A 89 -20.10 -17.32 26.27
N ILE A 90 -20.25 -17.01 24.99
CA ILE A 90 -21.53 -17.12 24.26
C ILE A 90 -21.77 -18.55 23.76
N LEU A 91 -20.70 -19.29 23.44
CA LEU A 91 -20.80 -20.65 22.89
C LEU A 91 -21.02 -21.73 23.96
N SER A 92 -20.89 -21.42 25.25
CA SER A 92 -21.02 -22.38 26.34
C SER A 92 -22.39 -22.39 27.03
N GLN A 93 -23.37 -21.59 26.59
CA GLN A 93 -24.71 -21.62 27.18
C GLN A 93 -25.71 -22.41 26.32
N PRO A 94 -26.56 -23.27 26.94
CA PRO A 94 -27.57 -24.05 26.24
C PRO A 94 -28.69 -23.13 25.72
N ILE A 95 -29.01 -23.27 24.43
CA ILE A 95 -30.05 -22.50 23.74
C ILE A 95 -31.43 -22.92 24.23
N GLN A 96 -32.01 -22.15 25.15
CA GLN A 96 -33.42 -22.25 25.48
C GLN A 96 -34.21 -21.05 24.93
N LYS A 97 -35.40 -21.36 24.38
CA LYS A 97 -36.46 -20.55 23.78
C LYS A 97 -36.43 -19.03 24.08
N GLY A 98 -36.02 -18.21 23.09
CA GLY A 98 -36.08 -16.75 23.17
C GLY A 98 -35.47 -16.06 21.96
N LYS A 99 -35.72 -16.55 20.73
CA LYS A 99 -35.03 -16.09 19.48
C LYS A 99 -35.13 -14.59 19.13
N LYS A 100 -36.18 -13.87 19.57
CA LYS A 100 -36.35 -12.46 19.22
C LYS A 100 -35.48 -11.51 20.06
N ASN A 101 -35.36 -11.78 21.36
CA ASN A 101 -34.61 -10.89 22.26
C ASN A 101 -33.10 -11.02 22.07
N PHE A 102 -32.60 -12.24 21.79
CA PHE A 102 -31.16 -12.50 21.58
C PHE A 102 -30.60 -11.74 20.36
N LEU A 103 -31.32 -11.70 19.22
CA LEU A 103 -30.92 -10.96 18.04
C LEU A 103 -30.90 -9.43 18.24
N HIS A 104 -31.84 -8.92 19.05
CA HIS A 104 -31.89 -7.51 19.42
C HIS A 104 -30.71 -7.12 20.31
N ASP A 105 -30.33 -7.97 21.27
CA ASP A 105 -29.23 -7.72 22.20
C ASP A 105 -27.86 -7.80 21.52
N VAL A 106 -27.65 -8.77 20.64
CA VAL A 106 -26.41 -8.89 19.84
C VAL A 106 -26.22 -7.68 18.94
N ASN A 107 -27.26 -7.24 18.21
CA ASN A 107 -27.20 -6.04 17.36
C ASN A 107 -26.92 -4.77 18.17
N THR A 108 -27.44 -4.68 19.39
CA THR A 108 -27.23 -3.53 20.25
C THR A 108 -25.81 -3.49 20.82
N ILE A 109 -25.23 -4.65 21.17
CA ILE A 109 -23.86 -4.79 21.66
C ILE A 109 -22.86 -4.52 20.52
N GLU A 110 -23.09 -5.04 19.31
CA GLU A 110 -22.24 -4.75 18.16
C GLU A 110 -22.24 -3.26 17.79
N LYS A 111 -23.40 -2.61 17.77
CA LYS A 111 -23.50 -1.16 17.55
C LYS A 111 -22.74 -0.34 18.59
N LYS A 112 -22.88 -0.70 19.88
CA LYS A 112 -22.16 -0.02 20.97
C LYS A 112 -20.64 -0.24 20.85
N THR A 113 -20.20 -1.46 20.52
CA THR A 113 -18.78 -1.79 20.36
C THR A 113 -18.16 -1.06 19.18
N LEU A 114 -18.84 -1.03 18.04
CA LEU A 114 -18.39 -0.28 16.85
C LEU A 114 -18.33 1.23 17.13
N LEU A 115 -19.29 1.77 17.85
CA LEU A 115 -19.31 3.18 18.26
C LEU A 115 -18.11 3.53 19.16
N VAL A 116 -17.81 2.69 20.14
CA VAL A 116 -16.65 2.86 21.05
C VAL A 116 -15.33 2.80 20.30
N ILE A 117 -15.18 1.85 19.37
CA ILE A 117 -13.96 1.73 18.54
C ILE A 117 -13.79 2.97 17.68
N HIS A 118 -14.87 3.44 17.05
CA HIS A 118 -14.86 4.62 16.22
C HIS A 118 -14.55 5.90 16.99
N GLN A 119 -15.17 6.08 18.17
CA GLN A 119 -14.85 7.19 19.06
C GLN A 119 -13.39 7.19 19.52
N LYS A 120 -12.82 6.02 19.79
CA LYS A 120 -11.40 5.86 20.13
C LYS A 120 -10.48 6.24 18.96
N GLN A 121 -10.85 5.88 17.73
CA GLN A 121 -10.11 6.27 16.53
C GLN A 121 -10.18 7.77 16.28
N LEU A 122 -11.38 8.36 16.42
CA LEU A 122 -11.61 9.80 16.27
C LEU A 122 -10.82 10.62 17.31
N ARG A 123 -10.82 10.19 18.58
CA ARG A 123 -10.02 10.84 19.63
C ARG A 123 -8.53 10.80 19.29
N LYS A 124 -8.00 9.67 18.86
CA LYS A 124 -6.59 9.56 18.42
C LYS A 124 -6.26 10.44 17.22
N GLU A 125 -7.21 10.63 16.32
CA GLU A 125 -7.04 11.49 15.14
C GLU A 125 -7.09 12.97 15.52
N ILE A 126 -7.97 13.35 16.47
CA ILE A 126 -8.03 14.69 17.05
C ILE A 126 -6.77 15.00 17.87
N GLU A 127 -6.36 14.10 18.76
CA GLU A 127 -5.11 14.24 19.53
C GLU A 127 -3.87 14.39 18.62
N LYS A 128 -3.84 13.63 17.53
CA LYS A 128 -2.78 13.76 16.54
C LYS A 128 -2.81 15.09 15.81
N GLN A 129 -4.00 15.59 15.44
CA GLN A 129 -4.15 16.89 14.81
C GLN A 129 -3.80 18.05 15.77
N GLU A 130 -4.12 17.91 17.04
CA GLU A 130 -3.75 18.89 18.07
C GLU A 130 -2.24 18.90 18.34
N GLN A 131 -1.60 17.73 18.40
CA GLN A 131 -0.13 17.63 18.48
C GLN A 131 0.54 18.19 17.22
N GLU A 132 -0.02 17.96 16.02
CA GLU A 132 0.49 18.55 14.77
C GLU A 132 0.43 20.08 14.76
N LYS A 133 -0.55 20.69 15.41
CA LYS A 133 -0.67 22.16 15.53
C LYS A 133 0.34 22.80 16.50
N GLN A 134 0.88 22.00 17.43
CA GLN A 134 1.82 22.48 18.45
C GLN A 134 3.28 22.51 17.96
N ILE A 135 3.59 21.87 16.80
CA ILE A 135 4.97 21.89 16.29
C ILE A 135 5.22 23.22 15.59
N PRO A 136 6.18 24.03 16.04
CA PRO A 136 6.52 25.28 15.37
C PRO A 136 6.89 25.07 13.92
N ILE A 137 6.49 25.99 13.03
CA ILE A 137 6.95 26.01 11.64
C ILE A 137 8.24 26.85 11.62
N ALA A 138 9.29 26.26 11.06
CA ALA A 138 10.55 26.99 10.86
C ALA A 138 10.36 28.12 9.84
N GLU A 139 11.06 29.23 10.06
CA GLU A 139 11.05 30.36 9.13
C GLU A 139 11.52 29.92 7.73
N PRO A 140 10.88 30.41 6.66
CA PRO A 140 11.31 30.13 5.29
C PRO A 140 12.70 30.69 5.02
N THR A 141 13.65 29.83 4.65
CA THR A 141 15.02 30.25 4.30
C THR A 141 15.20 30.57 2.83
N GLY A 142 14.24 30.20 1.96
CA GLY A 142 14.41 30.28 0.51
C GLY A 142 15.41 29.27 -0.07
N GLU A 143 15.98 28.42 0.77
CA GLU A 143 16.99 27.43 0.36
C GLU A 143 16.40 26.21 -0.31
N LYS A 144 17.22 25.59 -1.16
CA LYS A 144 16.88 24.31 -1.80
C LYS A 144 16.90 23.16 -0.78
N LEU A 145 15.95 22.24 -0.94
CA LEU A 145 15.88 21.03 -0.12
C LEU A 145 17.19 20.21 -0.20
N ALA A 146 17.80 20.03 0.94
CA ALA A 146 18.88 19.07 1.18
C ALA A 146 18.32 17.93 2.07
N ASP A 147 18.14 16.74 1.47
CA ASP A 147 17.68 15.52 2.16
C ASP A 147 18.59 14.35 1.79
N TYR A 148 19.13 13.67 2.79
CA TYR A 148 20.11 12.60 2.61
C TYR A 148 19.61 11.29 3.21
N SER A 149 20.08 10.18 2.64
CA SER A 149 19.89 8.85 3.23
C SER A 149 20.82 8.65 4.43
N ALA A 150 20.59 7.62 5.23
CA ALA A 150 21.49 7.23 6.31
C ALA A 150 22.94 6.94 5.84
N THR A 151 23.13 6.66 4.55
CA THR A 151 24.46 6.45 3.93
C THR A 151 25.04 7.72 3.30
N GLY A 152 24.51 8.92 3.62
CA GLY A 152 24.97 10.20 3.10
C GLY A 152 24.61 10.50 1.63
N LYS A 153 23.85 9.64 0.96
CA LYS A 153 23.47 9.85 -0.45
C LYS A 153 22.28 10.81 -0.53
N LYS A 154 22.42 11.90 -1.31
CA LYS A 154 21.33 12.85 -1.55
C LYS A 154 20.14 12.17 -2.21
N ARG A 155 18.94 12.36 -1.65
CA ARG A 155 17.68 11.87 -2.21
C ARG A 155 17.25 12.75 -3.38
N LYS A 156 16.83 12.09 -4.49
CA LYS A 156 16.55 12.76 -5.77
C LYS A 156 15.09 13.23 -5.88
N TRP A 157 14.60 14.00 -4.90
CA TRP A 157 13.23 14.51 -4.87
C TRP A 157 12.89 15.32 -6.14
N ASP A 158 13.76 16.26 -6.49
CA ASP A 158 13.56 17.15 -7.66
C ASP A 158 13.41 16.32 -8.95
N LEU A 159 14.31 15.37 -9.19
CA LEU A 159 14.27 14.53 -10.37
C LEU A 159 12.97 13.70 -10.46
N HIS A 160 12.53 13.14 -9.33
CA HIS A 160 11.29 12.36 -9.33
C HIS A 160 10.07 13.25 -9.55
N LYS A 161 10.06 14.49 -9.06
CA LYS A 161 8.98 15.44 -9.31
C LYS A 161 9.00 15.94 -10.75
N GLN A 162 10.15 16.28 -11.31
CA GLN A 162 10.29 16.62 -12.73
C GLN A 162 9.74 15.51 -13.63
N ASN A 163 10.12 14.25 -13.37
CA ASN A 163 9.61 13.11 -14.12
C ASN A 163 8.10 12.89 -13.90
N ASN A 164 7.57 13.22 -12.73
CA ASN A 164 6.14 13.19 -12.47
C ASN A 164 5.39 14.21 -13.32
N LEU A 165 5.89 15.43 -13.44
CA LEU A 165 5.28 16.47 -14.30
C LEU A 165 5.34 16.10 -15.78
N LYS A 166 6.47 15.53 -16.26
CA LYS A 166 6.55 14.98 -17.62
C LYS A 166 5.51 13.87 -17.86
N LEU A 167 5.29 13.01 -16.89
CA LEU A 167 4.25 11.98 -16.97
C LEU A 167 2.84 12.58 -17.03
N VAL A 168 2.56 13.67 -16.31
CA VAL A 168 1.29 14.41 -16.40
C VAL A 168 1.05 14.87 -17.84
N GLU A 169 2.05 15.44 -18.50
CA GLU A 169 1.93 15.89 -19.90
C GLU A 169 1.66 14.73 -20.87
N LEU A 170 2.30 13.57 -20.67
CA LEU A 170 1.99 12.37 -21.45
C LEU A 170 0.55 11.89 -21.24
N TYR A 171 0.03 11.92 -20.02
CA TYR A 171 -1.36 11.57 -19.75
C TYR A 171 -2.34 12.58 -20.38
N LYS A 172 -2.02 13.87 -20.41
CA LYS A 172 -2.83 14.87 -21.13
C LYS A 172 -2.93 14.55 -22.63
N GLN A 173 -1.84 14.05 -23.24
CA GLN A 173 -1.89 13.59 -24.63
C GLN A 173 -2.66 12.27 -24.78
N ALA A 174 -2.45 11.32 -23.86
CA ALA A 174 -3.14 10.03 -23.86
C ALA A 174 -4.66 10.18 -23.75
N ILE A 175 -5.17 11.14 -22.97
CA ILE A 175 -6.60 11.45 -22.83
C ILE A 175 -7.22 11.88 -24.17
N LYS A 176 -6.49 12.58 -25.02
CA LYS A 176 -6.98 12.98 -26.36
C LYS A 176 -7.24 11.77 -27.26
N ILE A 177 -6.51 10.66 -27.04
CA ILE A 177 -6.65 9.40 -27.79
C ILE A 177 -7.67 8.50 -27.11
N ASN A 178 -7.58 8.34 -25.79
CA ASN A 178 -8.48 7.53 -24.99
C ASN A 178 -8.86 8.27 -23.69
N PRO A 179 -10.03 8.92 -23.64
CA PRO A 179 -10.49 9.65 -22.45
C PRO A 179 -10.61 8.82 -21.19
N SER A 180 -10.72 7.49 -21.32
CA SER A 180 -10.86 6.57 -20.19
C SER A 180 -9.53 6.10 -19.59
N VAL A 181 -8.39 6.52 -20.16
CA VAL A 181 -7.06 6.06 -19.70
C VAL A 181 -6.77 6.47 -18.24
N ILE A 182 -7.21 7.65 -17.87
CA ILE A 182 -7.13 8.16 -16.49
C ILE A 182 -8.27 9.16 -16.24
N SER A 183 -8.91 9.10 -15.07
CA SER A 183 -9.95 10.07 -14.74
C SER A 183 -9.37 11.47 -14.46
N PRO A 184 -10.14 12.56 -14.69
CA PRO A 184 -9.68 13.93 -14.39
C PRO A 184 -9.18 14.11 -12.97
N LYS A 185 -9.88 13.53 -11.98
CA LYS A 185 -9.47 13.54 -10.58
C LYS A 185 -8.10 12.87 -10.39
N ARG A 186 -7.88 11.69 -10.99
CA ARG A 186 -6.61 10.96 -10.87
C ARG A 186 -5.46 11.67 -11.59
N LEU A 187 -5.74 12.40 -12.66
CA LEU A 187 -4.75 13.25 -13.32
C LEU A 187 -4.35 14.41 -12.42
N GLN A 188 -5.31 15.07 -11.78
CA GLN A 188 -5.04 16.14 -10.81
C GLN A 188 -4.26 15.59 -9.61
N ASP A 189 -4.69 14.47 -9.03
CA ASP A 189 -3.95 13.77 -7.96
C ASP A 189 -2.49 13.51 -8.36
N LEU A 190 -2.25 13.12 -9.61
CA LEU A 190 -0.91 12.88 -10.14
C LEU A 190 -0.10 14.18 -10.23
N ALA A 191 -0.71 15.28 -10.69
CA ALA A 191 -0.06 16.58 -10.77
C ALA A 191 0.33 17.11 -9.38
N ASP A 192 -0.54 16.92 -8.39
CA ASP A 192 -0.35 17.39 -7.03
C ASP A 192 0.60 16.49 -6.20
N CYS A 193 0.98 15.33 -6.75
CA CYS A 193 1.80 14.36 -6.04
C CYS A 193 3.11 14.97 -5.55
N ALA A 194 3.29 15.00 -4.21
CA ALA A 194 4.45 15.57 -3.54
C ALA A 194 4.78 17.00 -3.96
N SER A 195 3.78 17.85 -4.23
CA SER A 195 4.00 19.27 -4.55
C SER A 195 4.51 20.05 -3.33
N GLN A 196 4.16 19.60 -2.13
CA GLN A 196 4.67 20.12 -0.85
C GLN A 196 5.21 18.96 -0.02
N LEU A 197 6.36 19.19 0.61
CA LEU A 197 7.01 18.26 1.53
C LEU A 197 7.13 18.95 2.90
N GLU A 198 6.69 18.27 3.96
CA GLU A 198 6.86 18.73 5.33
C GLU A 198 7.85 17.80 6.05
N TYR A 199 8.84 18.36 6.67
CA TYR A 199 9.87 17.66 7.43
C TYR A 199 9.81 18.04 8.90
N LEU A 200 10.03 17.08 9.77
CA LEU A 200 10.48 17.37 11.14
C LEU A 200 11.97 17.66 11.10
N GLN A 201 12.39 18.68 11.81
CA GLN A 201 13.78 19.12 11.91
C GLN A 201 14.21 19.11 13.38
N ASP A 202 15.39 18.54 13.67
CA ASP A 202 16.03 18.60 14.98
C ASP A 202 16.87 19.88 15.15
N ALA A 203 17.48 20.03 16.34
CA ALA A 203 18.30 21.20 16.64
C ALA A 203 19.57 21.29 15.77
N GLU A 204 20.07 20.16 15.29
CA GLU A 204 21.25 20.03 14.43
C GLU A 204 20.89 20.21 12.93
N GLY A 205 19.62 20.45 12.60
CA GLY A 205 19.16 20.63 11.23
C GLY A 205 18.91 19.33 10.43
N ASN A 206 19.01 18.15 11.06
CA ASN A 206 18.65 16.90 10.43
C ASN A 206 17.15 16.88 10.14
N LYS A 207 16.78 16.25 9.01
CA LYS A 207 15.40 16.29 8.50
C LYS A 207 14.83 14.90 8.34
N LYS A 208 13.58 14.70 8.80
CA LYS A 208 12.81 13.49 8.61
C LYS A 208 11.48 13.83 7.94
N LEU A 209 11.20 13.25 6.77
CA LEU A 209 9.93 13.48 6.09
C LEU A 209 8.77 13.12 7.01
N TYR A 210 7.91 14.09 7.24
CA TYR A 210 6.76 14.00 8.14
C TYR A 210 5.44 13.85 7.39
N LYS A 211 5.20 14.73 6.41
CA LYS A 211 3.94 14.77 5.68
C LYS A 211 4.14 15.18 4.24
N THR A 212 3.40 14.56 3.34
CA THR A 212 3.23 14.96 1.94
C THR A 212 2.07 14.17 1.33
N TYR A 213 1.54 14.73 0.25
CA TYR A 213 0.52 14.03 -0.53
C TYR A 213 1.16 13.12 -1.57
N PHE A 214 0.80 11.83 -1.56
CA PHE A 214 1.17 10.87 -2.60
C PHE A 214 -0.07 10.39 -3.36
N CYS A 215 -0.10 10.59 -4.69
CA CYS A 215 -1.22 10.23 -5.55
C CYS A 215 -1.50 8.72 -5.66
N ARG A 216 -0.52 7.87 -5.33
CA ARG A 216 -0.55 6.41 -5.46
C ARG A 216 -0.85 5.87 -6.87
N VAL A 217 -0.82 6.71 -7.90
CA VAL A 217 -0.87 6.26 -9.30
C VAL A 217 0.31 5.33 -9.55
N ARG A 218 0.05 4.17 -10.17
CA ARG A 218 1.07 3.11 -10.30
C ARG A 218 2.29 3.53 -11.09
N LEU A 219 2.12 4.34 -12.11
CA LEU A 219 3.22 4.82 -12.95
C LEU A 219 3.85 6.12 -12.43
N CYS A 220 3.33 6.74 -11.38
CA CYS A 220 3.91 7.96 -10.82
C CYS A 220 5.36 7.73 -10.35
N PRO A 221 6.37 8.43 -10.90
CA PRO A 221 7.78 8.25 -10.53
C PRO A 221 8.05 8.51 -9.05
N MET A 222 7.34 9.46 -8.45
CA MET A 222 7.45 9.77 -7.03
C MET A 222 6.96 8.61 -6.16
N CYS A 223 5.75 8.11 -6.45
CA CYS A 223 5.17 6.99 -5.71
C CYS A 223 5.94 5.67 -5.94
N GLN A 224 6.43 5.41 -7.16
CA GLN A 224 7.27 4.27 -7.49
C GLN A 224 8.55 4.26 -6.65
N TRP A 225 9.26 5.37 -6.64
CA TRP A 225 10.47 5.51 -5.85
C TRP A 225 10.22 5.25 -4.36
N ARG A 226 9.18 5.86 -3.78
CA ARG A 226 8.84 5.66 -2.36
C ARG A 226 8.45 4.20 -2.05
N ARG A 227 7.69 3.56 -2.95
CA ARG A 227 7.36 2.12 -2.83
C ARG A 227 8.63 1.25 -2.88
N SER A 228 9.57 1.53 -3.79
CA SER A 228 10.82 0.79 -3.88
C SER A 228 11.65 0.90 -2.60
N LEU A 229 11.77 2.09 -2.01
CA LEU A 229 12.46 2.28 -0.73
C LEU A 229 11.78 1.50 0.40
N LYS A 230 10.44 1.53 0.46
CA LYS A 230 9.69 0.81 1.48
C LYS A 230 9.79 -0.70 1.30
N LEU A 231 9.71 -1.19 0.06
CA LEU A 231 9.87 -2.62 -0.24
C LEU A 231 11.27 -3.09 0.13
N PHE A 232 12.31 -2.33 -0.24
CA PHE A 232 13.70 -2.62 0.14
C PHE A 232 13.84 -2.76 1.67
N SER A 233 13.34 -1.79 2.43
CA SER A 233 13.38 -1.82 3.90
C SER A 233 12.63 -3.03 4.47
N GLN A 234 11.44 -3.33 3.94
CA GLN A 234 10.65 -4.48 4.41
C GLN A 234 11.35 -5.81 4.12
N VAL A 235 11.88 -5.99 2.92
CA VAL A 235 12.56 -7.23 2.53
C VAL A 235 13.83 -7.42 3.35
N SER A 236 14.62 -6.34 3.57
CA SER A 236 15.80 -6.41 4.46
C SER A 236 15.41 -6.86 5.87
N LYS A 237 14.44 -6.21 6.50
CA LYS A 237 13.95 -6.60 7.84
C LYS A 237 13.48 -8.05 7.92
N ILE A 238 12.77 -8.53 6.88
CA ILE A 238 12.29 -9.91 6.81
C ILE A 238 13.47 -10.89 6.69
N THR A 239 14.44 -10.62 5.81
CA THR A 239 15.60 -11.51 5.62
C THR A 239 16.49 -11.52 6.84
N ASP A 240 16.72 -10.38 7.48
CA ASP A 240 17.52 -10.29 8.70
C ASP A 240 16.87 -11.08 9.84
N TYR A 241 15.57 -10.96 10.02
CA TYR A 241 14.82 -11.73 11.01
C TYR A 241 14.89 -13.25 10.73
N ILE A 242 14.71 -13.67 9.47
CA ILE A 242 14.80 -15.09 9.09
C ILE A 242 16.20 -15.64 9.38
N ASN A 243 17.25 -14.89 9.03
CA ASN A 243 18.64 -15.30 9.26
C ASN A 243 18.93 -15.50 10.76
N GLN A 244 18.46 -14.58 11.62
CA GLN A 244 18.61 -14.66 13.06
C GLN A 244 17.88 -15.89 13.64
N GLN A 245 16.60 -16.12 13.25
CA GLN A 245 15.79 -17.19 13.78
C GLN A 245 16.22 -18.60 13.30
N GLN A 246 16.83 -18.70 12.14
CA GLN A 246 17.22 -19.97 11.51
C GLN A 246 18.72 -20.23 11.59
N ASN A 247 19.47 -19.54 12.46
CA ASN A 247 20.92 -19.67 12.63
C ASN A 247 21.65 -19.72 11.28
N ASN A 248 21.25 -18.91 10.31
CA ASN A 248 21.78 -18.85 8.94
C ASN A 248 21.69 -20.17 8.13
N GLN A 249 20.83 -21.11 8.51
CA GLN A 249 20.62 -22.37 7.77
C GLN A 249 19.83 -22.15 6.47
N VAL A 250 19.04 -21.07 6.38
CA VAL A 250 18.32 -20.71 5.16
C VAL A 250 19.29 -20.11 4.15
N ARG A 251 19.23 -20.61 2.93
CA ARG A 251 20.00 -20.08 1.80
C ARG A 251 19.05 -19.37 0.82
N TYR A 252 19.58 -18.42 0.07
CA TYR A 252 18.76 -17.63 -0.85
C TYR A 252 19.29 -17.76 -2.29
N LEU A 253 18.32 -17.83 -3.23
CA LEU A 253 18.56 -17.75 -4.67
C LEU A 253 17.90 -16.48 -5.21
N PHE A 254 18.65 -15.72 -6.02
CA PHE A 254 18.06 -14.69 -6.87
C PHE A 254 17.85 -15.27 -8.26
N ILE A 255 16.63 -15.26 -8.74
CA ILE A 255 16.29 -15.80 -10.05
C ILE A 255 15.49 -14.76 -10.85
N THR A 256 15.93 -14.51 -12.09
CA THR A 256 15.14 -13.77 -13.07
C THR A 256 14.53 -14.75 -14.06
N LEU A 257 13.21 -14.80 -14.08
CA LEU A 257 12.41 -15.65 -14.98
C LEU A 257 11.85 -14.79 -16.11
N THR A 258 12.13 -15.12 -17.35
CA THR A 258 11.71 -14.32 -18.51
C THR A 258 10.89 -15.14 -19.51
N GLN A 259 10.32 -14.44 -20.47
CA GLN A 259 9.69 -15.02 -21.67
C GLN A 259 10.03 -14.16 -22.90
N LYS A 260 9.60 -14.56 -24.11
CA LYS A 260 9.75 -13.75 -25.33
C LYS A 260 9.07 -12.40 -25.18
N ASN A 261 9.55 -11.41 -25.91
CA ASN A 261 8.90 -10.11 -26.02
C ASN A 261 7.52 -10.25 -26.64
N CYS A 262 6.62 -9.33 -26.28
CA CYS A 262 5.26 -9.28 -26.79
C CYS A 262 4.87 -7.85 -27.23
N SER A 263 3.81 -7.74 -28.00
CA SER A 263 3.19 -6.46 -28.36
C SER A 263 2.44 -5.85 -27.17
N GLY A 264 2.00 -4.59 -27.28
CA GLY A 264 1.17 -3.93 -26.26
C GLY A 264 -0.19 -4.61 -26.08
N SER A 265 -0.80 -5.07 -27.16
CA SER A 265 -2.09 -5.79 -27.14
C SER A 265 -2.01 -7.15 -26.41
N GLU A 266 -0.87 -7.82 -26.46
CA GLU A 266 -0.63 -9.11 -25.81
C GLU A 266 -0.17 -8.99 -24.38
N LEU A 267 0.30 -7.81 -23.95
CA LEU A 267 1.02 -7.60 -22.70
C LEU A 267 0.26 -8.10 -21.46
N VAL A 268 -1.05 -7.84 -21.38
CA VAL A 268 -1.89 -8.27 -20.25
C VAL A 268 -1.99 -9.80 -20.20
N GLN A 269 -2.15 -10.44 -21.36
CA GLN A 269 -2.23 -11.90 -21.47
C GLN A 269 -0.90 -12.56 -21.10
N GLU A 270 0.21 -12.04 -21.60
CA GLU A 270 1.55 -12.57 -21.31
C GLU A 270 1.95 -12.41 -19.84
N ILE A 271 1.55 -11.31 -19.19
CA ILE A 271 1.70 -11.16 -17.73
C ILE A 271 0.84 -12.16 -16.95
N ASN A 272 -0.36 -12.47 -17.42
CA ASN A 272 -1.18 -13.51 -16.80
C ASN A 272 -0.54 -14.90 -16.94
N LYS A 273 -0.02 -15.21 -18.13
CA LYS A 273 0.69 -16.45 -18.43
C LYS A 273 1.91 -16.65 -17.51
N ILE A 274 2.80 -15.67 -17.43
CA ILE A 274 4.01 -15.75 -16.60
C ILE A 274 3.67 -15.89 -15.10
N ASN A 275 2.63 -15.20 -14.63
CA ASN A 275 2.16 -15.31 -13.24
C ASN A 275 1.53 -16.68 -12.94
N LYS A 276 0.77 -17.26 -13.87
CA LYS A 276 0.20 -18.61 -13.76
C LYS A 276 1.32 -19.66 -13.70
N SER A 277 2.31 -19.55 -14.57
CA SER A 277 3.47 -20.44 -14.60
C SER A 277 4.30 -20.34 -13.30
N PHE A 278 4.49 -19.13 -12.78
CA PHE A 278 5.11 -18.94 -11.47
C PHE A 278 4.30 -19.60 -10.34
N SER A 279 2.99 -19.50 -10.37
CA SER A 279 2.15 -20.20 -9.38
C SER A 279 2.34 -21.71 -9.44
N LEU A 280 2.44 -22.30 -10.64
CA LEU A 280 2.75 -23.73 -10.80
C LEU A 280 4.13 -24.10 -10.26
N LEU A 281 5.11 -23.20 -10.39
CA LEU A 281 6.47 -23.41 -9.89
C LEU A 281 6.52 -23.51 -8.35
N VAL A 282 5.74 -22.69 -7.64
CA VAL A 282 5.89 -22.54 -6.16
C VAL A 282 4.77 -23.17 -5.34
N ASP A 283 3.64 -23.51 -5.94
CA ASP A 283 2.49 -24.08 -5.23
C ASP A 283 2.73 -25.57 -4.95
N LYS A 284 2.96 -25.89 -3.68
CA LYS A 284 3.24 -27.24 -3.20
C LYS A 284 2.03 -28.20 -3.33
N THR A 285 0.82 -27.65 -3.44
CA THR A 285 -0.40 -28.46 -3.59
C THR A 285 -0.56 -29.00 -5.00
N LYS A 286 0.08 -28.37 -6.00
CA LYS A 286 0.02 -28.78 -7.40
C LYS A 286 1.19 -29.72 -7.72
N ARG A 287 0.87 -30.95 -8.07
CA ARG A 287 1.86 -31.95 -8.50
C ARG A 287 2.25 -31.68 -9.97
N VAL A 288 3.26 -30.85 -10.17
CA VAL A 288 3.87 -30.58 -11.49
C VAL A 288 5.27 -31.14 -11.46
N GLN A 289 5.51 -32.21 -12.22
CA GLN A 289 6.76 -33.00 -12.21
C GLN A 289 8.04 -32.16 -12.39
N PRO A 290 8.13 -31.25 -13.38
CA PRO A 290 9.37 -30.49 -13.57
C PRO A 290 9.81 -29.68 -12.36
N ALA A 291 8.84 -29.20 -11.55
CA ALA A 291 9.10 -28.37 -10.37
C ALA A 291 9.14 -29.16 -9.06
N SER A 292 8.87 -30.47 -9.05
CA SER A 292 8.70 -31.28 -7.82
C SER A 292 9.93 -31.26 -6.92
N LYS A 293 11.12 -31.39 -7.49
CA LYS A 293 12.39 -31.36 -6.79
C LYS A 293 12.62 -30.01 -6.09
N PHE A 294 12.41 -28.90 -6.82
CA PHE A 294 12.53 -27.55 -6.28
C PHE A 294 11.54 -27.27 -5.15
N LYS A 295 10.28 -27.71 -5.32
CA LYS A 295 9.22 -27.48 -4.32
C LYS A 295 9.50 -28.13 -2.97
N LYS A 296 10.23 -29.27 -2.94
CA LYS A 296 10.63 -29.93 -1.70
C LYS A 296 11.60 -29.04 -0.90
N MET A 297 12.52 -28.38 -1.58
CA MET A 297 13.55 -27.53 -0.97
C MET A 297 13.07 -26.09 -0.70
N LEU A 298 11.96 -25.66 -1.30
CA LEU A 298 11.45 -24.28 -1.21
C LEU A 298 10.84 -24.03 0.18
N LEU A 299 11.35 -23.02 0.89
CA LEU A 299 10.80 -22.53 2.16
C LEU A 299 9.87 -21.33 1.94
N GLY A 300 10.14 -20.52 0.93
CA GLY A 300 9.33 -19.36 0.60
C GLY A 300 9.90 -18.53 -0.54
N TYR A 301 9.15 -17.51 -0.93
CA TYR A 301 9.56 -16.63 -2.02
C TYR A 301 9.09 -15.20 -1.82
N ILE A 302 9.82 -14.28 -2.46
CA ILE A 302 9.37 -12.94 -2.81
C ILE A 302 9.49 -12.83 -4.32
N LYS A 303 8.44 -12.32 -4.97
CA LYS A 303 8.38 -12.10 -6.41
C LYS A 303 8.05 -10.65 -6.71
N SER A 304 8.78 -10.03 -7.64
CA SER A 304 8.45 -8.73 -8.25
C SER A 304 8.32 -8.91 -9.76
N THR A 305 7.24 -8.39 -10.33
CA THR A 305 7.03 -8.39 -11.79
C THR A 305 7.57 -7.08 -12.35
N GLU A 306 8.41 -7.14 -13.38
CA GLU A 306 8.93 -5.98 -14.11
C GLU A 306 8.59 -6.12 -15.60
N VAL A 307 8.32 -4.99 -16.25
CA VAL A 307 8.09 -4.90 -17.69
C VAL A 307 9.03 -3.83 -18.24
N THR A 308 9.93 -4.22 -19.11
CA THR A 308 10.76 -3.28 -19.86
C THR A 308 10.25 -3.13 -21.29
N TYR A 309 10.44 -1.96 -21.85
CA TYR A 309 10.05 -1.65 -23.24
C TYR A 309 11.29 -1.49 -24.10
N ASN A 310 11.30 -2.14 -25.26
CA ASN A 310 12.34 -2.00 -26.28
C ASN A 310 11.88 -1.01 -27.36
N PRO A 311 12.47 0.20 -27.45
CA PRO A 311 12.02 1.23 -28.41
C PRO A 311 12.32 0.88 -29.88
N LYS A 312 13.32 0.04 -30.15
CA LYS A 312 13.70 -0.37 -31.51
C LYS A 312 12.67 -1.34 -32.11
N THR A 313 12.29 -2.36 -31.34
CA THR A 313 11.33 -3.38 -31.78
C THR A 313 9.89 -3.04 -31.42
N LYS A 314 9.66 -1.97 -30.63
CA LYS A 314 8.35 -1.54 -30.12
C LYS A 314 7.63 -2.66 -29.33
N THR A 315 8.41 -3.47 -28.60
CA THR A 315 7.89 -4.63 -27.85
C THR A 315 8.17 -4.50 -26.36
N TYR A 316 7.40 -5.23 -25.58
CA TYR A 316 7.52 -5.33 -24.12
C TYR A 316 8.23 -6.64 -23.74
N HIS A 317 9.06 -6.60 -22.71
CA HIS A 317 9.71 -7.75 -22.15
C HIS A 317 9.29 -7.97 -20.69
N PRO A 318 8.25 -8.79 -20.45
CA PRO A 318 7.82 -9.16 -19.10
C PRO A 318 8.80 -10.13 -18.45
N HIS A 319 9.14 -9.88 -17.19
CA HIS A 319 9.96 -10.80 -16.41
C HIS A 319 9.68 -10.72 -14.92
N LEU A 320 10.09 -11.74 -14.18
CA LEU A 320 9.95 -11.83 -12.75
C LEU A 320 11.33 -11.83 -12.09
N HIS A 321 11.53 -10.92 -11.14
CA HIS A 321 12.64 -10.99 -10.19
C HIS A 321 12.16 -11.72 -8.93
N CYS A 322 12.85 -12.78 -8.55
CA CYS A 322 12.46 -13.62 -7.44
C CYS A 322 13.61 -13.80 -6.47
N ILE A 323 13.32 -13.73 -5.18
CA ILE A 323 14.19 -14.26 -4.13
C ILE A 323 13.49 -15.49 -3.56
N PHE A 324 14.14 -16.64 -3.68
CA PHE A 324 13.69 -17.89 -3.07
C PHE A 324 14.51 -18.18 -1.81
N ALA A 325 13.83 -18.46 -0.71
CA ALA A 325 14.43 -19.08 0.47
C ALA A 325 14.36 -20.59 0.30
N VAL A 326 15.49 -21.26 0.39
CA VAL A 326 15.62 -22.72 0.22
C VAL A 326 16.37 -23.32 1.39
N GLN A 327 16.15 -24.63 1.63
CA GLN A 327 16.93 -25.43 2.56
C GLN A 327 18.38 -25.51 2.10
N GLY A 328 19.33 -25.67 3.04
CA GLY A 328 20.76 -25.77 2.71
C GLY A 328 21.08 -26.91 1.76
N GLU A 329 20.35 -28.01 1.87
CA GLU A 329 20.43 -29.23 1.07
C GLU A 329 20.17 -29.02 -0.42
N TYR A 330 19.58 -27.88 -0.80
CA TYR A 330 19.44 -27.50 -2.21
C TYR A 330 20.79 -27.47 -2.95
N PHE A 331 21.88 -27.14 -2.27
CA PHE A 331 23.21 -27.04 -2.85
C PHE A 331 23.96 -28.37 -2.92
N ASN A 332 23.41 -29.45 -2.37
CA ASN A 332 23.96 -30.78 -2.53
C ASN A 332 23.79 -31.27 -3.98
N LYS A 333 24.72 -32.04 -4.48
CA LYS A 333 24.76 -32.54 -5.87
C LYS A 333 23.42 -33.12 -6.34
N GLU A 334 22.73 -33.86 -5.48
CA GLU A 334 21.47 -34.52 -5.77
C GLU A 334 20.29 -33.55 -5.89
N ASN A 335 20.32 -32.41 -5.17
CA ASN A 335 19.24 -31.45 -5.09
C ASN A 335 19.47 -30.21 -5.96
N TYR A 336 20.71 -29.99 -6.38
CA TYR A 336 21.08 -28.83 -7.15
C TYR A 336 20.39 -28.82 -8.53
N ILE A 337 19.85 -27.67 -8.89
CA ILE A 337 19.26 -27.44 -10.22
C ILE A 337 20.17 -26.45 -10.96
N ASN A 338 20.85 -26.94 -11.98
CA ASN A 338 21.71 -26.11 -12.82
C ASN A 338 20.88 -25.17 -13.73
N LYS A 339 21.57 -24.23 -14.38
CA LYS A 339 20.91 -23.21 -15.21
C LYS A 339 20.11 -23.82 -16.38
N ASN A 340 20.61 -24.86 -17.03
CA ASN A 340 19.93 -25.49 -18.16
C ASN A 340 18.66 -26.22 -17.67
N SER A 341 18.74 -26.94 -16.55
CA SER A 341 17.59 -27.56 -15.92
C SER A 341 16.52 -26.53 -15.51
N TRP A 342 16.94 -25.38 -14.98
CA TRP A 342 16.04 -24.27 -14.69
C TRP A 342 15.33 -23.75 -15.95
N ARG A 343 16.04 -23.61 -17.07
CA ARG A 343 15.47 -23.19 -18.36
C ARG A 343 14.44 -24.18 -18.85
N ALA A 344 14.74 -25.48 -18.78
CA ALA A 344 13.82 -26.54 -19.19
C ALA A 344 12.54 -26.56 -18.31
N ILE A 345 12.70 -26.52 -16.97
CA ILE A 345 11.58 -26.43 -16.04
C ILE A 345 10.70 -25.22 -16.37
N TRP A 346 11.30 -24.08 -16.64
CA TRP A 346 10.54 -22.84 -16.88
C TRP A 346 9.86 -22.86 -18.25
N ALA A 347 10.50 -23.42 -19.29
CA ALA A 347 9.89 -23.62 -20.61
C ALA A 347 8.64 -24.49 -20.54
N ASP A 348 8.74 -25.60 -19.81
CA ASP A 348 7.62 -26.53 -19.63
C ASP A 348 6.44 -25.87 -18.88
N LEU A 349 6.74 -25.12 -17.80
CA LEU A 349 5.72 -24.39 -17.03
C LEU A 349 5.06 -23.26 -17.85
N LEU A 350 5.81 -22.60 -18.74
CA LEU A 350 5.29 -21.61 -19.68
C LEU A 350 4.55 -22.25 -20.86
N LYS A 351 4.73 -23.56 -21.11
CA LYS A 351 4.24 -24.27 -22.28
C LYS A 351 4.73 -23.60 -23.57
N VAL A 352 6.05 -23.50 -23.71
CA VAL A 352 6.72 -22.91 -24.87
C VAL A 352 7.74 -23.87 -25.45
N ASP A 353 7.98 -23.78 -26.75
CA ASP A 353 8.87 -24.62 -27.56
C ASP A 353 10.32 -24.13 -27.62
N TYR A 354 10.60 -23.01 -26.95
CA TYR A 354 11.93 -22.40 -26.85
C TYR A 354 12.46 -22.42 -25.41
N LEU A 355 13.79 -22.35 -25.25
CA LEU A 355 14.43 -22.22 -23.95
C LEU A 355 14.52 -20.75 -23.52
N PRO A 356 13.72 -20.30 -22.52
CA PRO A 356 13.74 -18.92 -22.03
C PRO A 356 15.11 -18.54 -21.44
N GLN A 357 15.45 -17.26 -21.49
CA GLN A 357 16.60 -16.74 -20.75
C GLN A 357 16.28 -16.73 -19.25
N ILE A 358 17.18 -17.28 -18.45
CA ILE A 358 17.07 -17.30 -16.98
C ILE A 358 18.43 -16.90 -16.40
N ASN A 359 18.38 -16.07 -15.37
CA ASN A 359 19.53 -15.80 -14.51
C ASN A 359 19.27 -16.42 -13.14
N VAL A 360 20.18 -17.29 -12.69
CA VAL A 360 20.11 -17.95 -11.38
C VAL A 360 21.39 -17.69 -10.63
N GLN A 361 21.30 -17.11 -9.44
CA GLN A 361 22.46 -16.79 -8.61
C GLN A 361 22.17 -17.13 -7.14
N ALA A 362 23.11 -17.85 -6.50
CA ALA A 362 23.11 -17.95 -5.05
C ALA A 362 23.46 -16.60 -4.43
N ILE A 363 22.67 -16.17 -3.46
CA ILE A 363 22.91 -14.91 -2.76
C ILE A 363 23.90 -15.17 -1.62
N LYS A 364 25.11 -14.64 -1.76
CA LYS A 364 26.09 -14.60 -0.66
C LYS A 364 25.70 -13.50 0.33
N PRO A 365 25.97 -13.63 1.65
CA PRO A 365 25.62 -12.61 2.66
C PRO A 365 26.04 -11.19 2.25
N ALA A 366 27.26 -11.00 1.78
CA ALA A 366 27.79 -9.70 1.32
C ALA A 366 27.04 -9.10 0.11
N ARG A 367 26.25 -9.89 -0.62
CA ARG A 367 25.48 -9.45 -1.80
C ARG A 367 23.97 -9.39 -1.55
N GLN A 368 23.53 -9.70 -0.33
CA GLN A 368 22.09 -9.76 0.01
C GLN A 368 21.39 -8.44 -0.27
N GLN A 369 21.94 -7.33 0.19
CA GLN A 369 21.35 -6.00 -0.05
C GLN A 369 21.26 -5.65 -1.54
N LYS A 370 22.23 -6.06 -2.37
CA LYS A 370 22.18 -5.85 -3.81
C LYS A 370 21.04 -6.64 -4.46
N ALA A 371 20.83 -7.89 -4.06
CA ALA A 371 19.71 -8.71 -4.55
C ALA A 371 18.34 -8.15 -4.11
N VAL A 372 18.24 -7.68 -2.87
CA VAL A 372 17.04 -7.00 -2.38
C VAL A 372 16.76 -5.71 -3.14
N ALA A 373 17.80 -4.92 -3.45
CA ALA A 373 17.65 -3.70 -4.24
C ALA A 373 17.17 -3.99 -5.67
N GLU A 374 17.68 -5.07 -6.28
CA GLU A 374 17.25 -5.51 -7.60
C GLU A 374 15.78 -5.95 -7.62
N LEU A 375 15.36 -6.73 -6.62
CA LEU A 375 13.96 -7.14 -6.44
C LEU A 375 13.04 -5.95 -6.19
N ALA A 376 13.51 -4.94 -5.46
CA ALA A 376 12.73 -3.76 -5.10
C ALA A 376 12.57 -2.74 -6.25
N LYS A 377 13.16 -2.98 -7.41
CA LYS A 377 12.88 -2.20 -8.61
C LYS A 377 11.41 -2.26 -8.94
N TYR A 378 10.89 -1.12 -9.39
CA TYR A 378 9.46 -1.00 -9.66
C TYR A 378 9.09 -1.60 -11.04
N PRO A 379 7.82 -2.04 -11.21
CA PRO A 379 7.38 -2.81 -12.39
C PRO A 379 7.63 -2.17 -13.76
N ALA A 380 7.77 -0.85 -13.84
CA ALA A 380 8.07 -0.16 -15.09
C ALA A 380 9.01 1.00 -14.83
N LYS A 381 10.12 1.07 -15.56
CA LYS A 381 11.09 2.16 -15.45
C LYS A 381 10.60 3.38 -16.21
N VAL A 382 9.68 4.14 -15.61
CA VAL A 382 9.05 5.31 -16.24
C VAL A 382 10.06 6.31 -16.78
N SER A 383 11.20 6.51 -16.10
CA SER A 383 12.25 7.41 -16.59
C SER A 383 12.78 7.06 -17.98
N SER A 384 12.82 5.79 -18.39
CA SER A 384 13.21 5.41 -19.74
C SER A 384 12.14 5.70 -20.77
N ILE A 385 10.85 5.64 -20.35
CA ILE A 385 9.71 5.96 -21.23
C ILE A 385 9.64 7.45 -21.51
N LEU A 386 9.96 8.29 -20.52
CA LEU A 386 9.95 9.76 -20.68
C LEU A 386 10.99 10.29 -21.69
N ASN A 387 11.94 9.46 -22.08
CA ASN A 387 12.98 9.80 -23.08
C ASN A 387 12.64 9.28 -24.49
N LEU A 388 11.49 8.63 -24.68
CA LEU A 388 11.01 8.16 -25.98
C LEU A 388 10.44 9.31 -26.80
N PRO A 389 10.35 9.18 -28.15
CA PRO A 389 9.52 10.04 -28.96
C PRO A 389 8.10 10.13 -28.42
N GLN A 390 7.49 11.30 -28.43
CA GLN A 390 6.22 11.60 -27.75
C GLN A 390 5.10 10.60 -28.08
N THR A 391 4.90 10.30 -29.36
CA THR A 391 3.86 9.35 -29.81
C THR A 391 4.06 7.96 -29.23
N GLN A 392 5.32 7.51 -29.21
CA GLN A 392 5.69 6.21 -28.65
C GLN A 392 5.53 6.19 -27.11
N ALA A 393 5.96 7.27 -26.43
CA ALA A 393 5.81 7.40 -24.98
C ALA A 393 4.33 7.36 -24.56
N VAL A 394 3.46 8.04 -25.30
CA VAL A 394 2.01 8.05 -25.04
C VAL A 394 1.42 6.66 -25.19
N GLN A 395 1.74 5.94 -26.26
CA GLN A 395 1.27 4.57 -26.45
C GLN A 395 1.73 3.64 -25.30
N VAL A 396 3.01 3.70 -24.93
CA VAL A 396 3.57 2.90 -23.84
C VAL A 396 2.90 3.22 -22.50
N ILE A 397 2.60 4.48 -22.22
CA ILE A 397 1.89 4.88 -20.99
C ILE A 397 0.45 4.31 -20.97
N MET A 398 -0.25 4.30 -22.12
CA MET A 398 -1.59 3.71 -22.23
C MET A 398 -1.57 2.20 -21.97
N ASP A 399 -0.65 1.48 -22.61
CA ASP A 399 -0.50 0.02 -22.44
C ASP A 399 -0.17 -0.34 -20.99
N LEU A 400 0.79 0.37 -20.39
CA LEU A 400 1.18 0.13 -18.99
C LEU A 400 0.10 0.55 -17.99
N THR A 401 -0.70 1.56 -18.29
CA THR A 401 -1.83 1.95 -17.44
C THR A 401 -2.89 0.86 -17.43
N THR A 402 -3.21 0.30 -18.59
CA THR A 402 -4.10 -0.85 -18.74
C THR A 402 -3.56 -2.07 -17.97
N LEU A 403 -2.26 -2.37 -18.11
CA LEU A 403 -1.61 -3.44 -17.36
C LEU A 403 -1.72 -3.24 -15.85
N CYS A 404 -1.55 -2.01 -15.36
CA CYS A 404 -1.52 -1.71 -13.93
C CYS A 404 -2.90 -1.79 -13.24
N TYR A 405 -3.99 -1.82 -14.01
CA TYR A 405 -5.33 -1.80 -13.45
C TYR A 405 -5.61 -3.03 -12.58
N LYS A 406 -5.96 -2.79 -11.31
CA LYS A 406 -6.25 -3.81 -10.28
C LYS A 406 -5.22 -4.95 -10.16
N ARG A 407 -3.97 -4.74 -10.55
CA ARG A 407 -2.92 -5.76 -10.57
C ARG A 407 -1.91 -5.55 -9.46
N ARG A 408 -1.46 -6.66 -8.88
CA ARG A 408 -0.37 -6.70 -7.91
C ARG A 408 0.91 -7.12 -8.61
N PHE A 409 1.99 -6.40 -8.33
CA PHE A 409 3.31 -6.66 -8.92
C PHE A 409 4.26 -7.34 -7.96
N VAL A 410 4.04 -7.23 -6.65
CA VAL A 410 4.86 -7.87 -5.61
C VAL A 410 4.05 -8.91 -4.86
N ALA A 411 4.61 -10.09 -4.64
CA ALA A 411 3.99 -11.16 -3.87
C ALA A 411 5.01 -11.83 -2.93
N PHE A 412 4.51 -12.25 -1.78
CA PHE A 412 5.25 -12.98 -0.75
C PHE A 412 4.61 -14.35 -0.52
N GLY A 413 5.43 -15.40 -0.38
CA GLY A 413 4.97 -16.75 -0.07
C GLY A 413 5.84 -17.45 0.97
N GLY A 414 5.31 -18.52 1.58
CA GLY A 414 6.03 -19.33 2.55
C GLY A 414 6.54 -18.55 3.75
N ILE A 415 7.80 -18.77 4.13
CA ILE A 415 8.44 -18.14 5.30
C ILE A 415 8.41 -16.61 5.21
N PHE A 416 8.63 -16.02 4.03
CA PHE A 416 8.60 -14.57 3.87
C PHE A 416 7.23 -13.96 4.19
N LYS A 417 6.12 -14.62 3.75
CA LYS A 417 4.76 -14.18 4.06
C LYS A 417 4.46 -14.28 5.56
N LYS A 418 4.89 -15.39 6.19
CA LYS A 418 4.74 -15.61 7.64
C LYS A 418 5.49 -14.55 8.44
N THR A 419 6.77 -14.31 8.11
CA THR A 419 7.61 -13.31 8.78
C THR A 419 7.09 -11.89 8.56
N LYS A 420 6.63 -11.55 7.34
CA LYS A 420 5.98 -10.26 7.07
C LYS A 420 4.79 -10.02 7.99
N ALA A 421 3.94 -11.03 8.21
CA ALA A 421 2.79 -10.94 9.10
C ALA A 421 3.22 -10.82 10.58
N LEU A 422 4.22 -11.59 11.00
CA LEU A 422 4.78 -11.55 12.35
C LEU A 422 5.34 -10.17 12.69
N LEU A 423 6.11 -9.58 11.78
CA LEU A 423 6.67 -8.24 11.90
C LEU A 423 5.63 -7.12 11.66
N LYS A 424 4.36 -7.44 11.45
CA LYS A 424 3.25 -6.50 11.21
C LYS A 424 3.54 -5.48 10.10
N LEU A 425 4.29 -5.89 9.07
CA LEU A 425 4.65 -4.99 7.97
C LEU A 425 3.46 -4.74 7.04
N GLN A 426 3.26 -3.46 6.69
CA GLN A 426 2.17 -3.04 5.81
C GLN A 426 2.22 -3.71 4.45
N ASP A 427 1.05 -3.86 3.82
CA ASP A 427 0.99 -4.29 2.43
C ASP A 427 1.43 -3.15 1.50
N ILE A 428 2.58 -3.34 0.84
CA ILE A 428 3.17 -2.36 -0.09
C ILE A 428 2.28 -2.12 -1.32
N GLU A 429 1.41 -3.07 -1.65
CA GLU A 429 0.49 -3.00 -2.77
C GLU A 429 -0.88 -2.41 -2.40
N ALA A 430 -1.13 -2.14 -1.12
CA ALA A 430 -2.38 -1.54 -0.69
C ALA A 430 -2.56 -0.11 -1.23
N GLU A 431 -3.79 0.28 -1.48
CA GLU A 431 -4.13 1.63 -1.95
C GLU A 431 -3.81 2.69 -0.89
N ASN A 432 -4.00 2.35 0.39
CA ASN A 432 -3.75 3.23 1.53
C ASN A 432 -2.34 3.06 2.14
N VAL A 433 -1.39 2.45 1.41
CA VAL A 433 -0.03 2.28 1.93
C VAL A 433 0.59 3.61 2.31
N ASP A 434 1.16 3.68 3.50
CA ASP A 434 1.94 4.85 3.91
C ASP A 434 3.27 4.90 3.14
N LEU A 435 3.43 5.92 2.30
CA LEU A 435 4.63 6.18 1.50
C LEU A 435 5.54 7.25 2.12
N VAL A 436 5.13 7.88 3.20
CA VAL A 436 5.98 8.84 3.93
C VAL A 436 7.14 8.10 4.59
N GLY A 437 6.92 6.83 4.96
CA GLY A 437 7.96 6.00 5.58
C GLY A 437 8.36 6.54 6.95
N ALA A 438 7.43 7.25 7.60
CA ALA A 438 7.63 7.70 8.95
C ALA A 438 7.94 6.47 9.84
N GLY A 439 9.17 6.31 10.23
CA GLY A 439 9.55 5.51 11.38
C GLY A 439 8.88 6.09 12.63
N ASN A 440 9.11 5.50 13.77
CA ASN A 440 8.51 5.99 15.00
C ASN A 440 8.89 7.48 15.21
N ILE A 441 7.90 8.37 15.14
CA ILE A 441 8.11 9.82 15.29
C ILE A 441 8.68 10.14 16.68
N LYS A 442 8.37 9.30 17.68
CA LYS A 442 8.85 9.45 19.06
C LYS A 442 10.38 9.30 19.23
N GLU A 443 11.06 8.68 18.26
CA GLU A 443 12.53 8.50 18.33
C GLU A 443 13.31 9.65 17.67
N PHE A 444 12.64 10.67 17.16
CA PHE A 444 13.28 11.83 16.53
C PHE A 444 12.95 13.09 17.33
N ASN A 445 13.95 13.63 18.02
CA ASN A 445 13.81 14.84 18.82
C ASN A 445 13.75 16.06 17.91
N TYR A 446 12.56 16.43 17.49
CA TYR A 446 12.34 17.57 16.61
C TYR A 446 12.03 18.84 17.40
N VAL A 447 12.50 19.97 16.89
CA VAL A 447 12.26 21.31 17.43
C VAL A 447 11.33 22.14 16.53
N ALA A 448 11.29 21.85 15.23
CA ALA A 448 10.49 22.58 14.27
C ALA A 448 10.01 21.70 13.11
N ARG A 449 9.08 22.25 12.32
CA ARG A 449 8.58 21.69 11.09
C ARG A 449 8.98 22.59 9.92
N ALA A 450 9.81 22.07 8.99
CA ALA A 450 10.23 22.77 7.79
C ALA A 450 9.35 22.39 6.60
N ILE A 451 8.88 23.37 5.84
CA ILE A 451 8.01 23.20 4.68
C ILE A 451 8.79 23.52 3.41
N TYR A 452 8.69 22.65 2.41
CA TYR A 452 9.31 22.83 1.11
C TYR A 452 8.26 22.69 0.02
N LYS A 453 8.12 23.69 -0.86
CA LYS A 453 7.23 23.65 -2.02
C LYS A 453 8.04 23.47 -3.30
N TYR A 454 7.51 22.68 -4.24
CA TYR A 454 8.16 22.52 -5.53
C TYR A 454 7.96 23.76 -6.38
N ASN A 455 9.04 24.39 -6.77
CA ASN A 455 9.05 25.53 -7.67
C ASN A 455 9.32 25.06 -9.11
N VAL A 456 8.31 25.18 -9.96
CA VAL A 456 8.37 24.72 -11.35
C VAL A 456 9.43 25.48 -12.13
N LYS A 457 9.57 26.79 -11.91
CA LYS A 457 10.54 27.66 -12.61
C LYS A 457 11.98 27.23 -12.32
N PHE A 458 12.29 26.90 -11.09
CA PHE A 458 13.63 26.47 -10.69
C PHE A 458 13.84 24.94 -10.73
N GLY A 459 12.76 24.18 -10.95
CA GLY A 459 12.82 22.72 -11.03
C GLY A 459 13.26 22.02 -9.74
N CYS A 460 13.04 22.63 -8.58
CA CYS A 460 13.47 22.10 -7.28
C CYS A 460 12.52 22.49 -6.16
N TYR A 461 12.67 21.81 -4.99
CA TYR A 461 11.96 22.18 -3.77
C TYR A 461 12.70 23.29 -3.04
N ILE A 462 11.95 24.32 -2.64
CA ILE A 462 12.45 25.51 -1.95
C ILE A 462 11.69 25.64 -0.63
N SER A 463 12.40 26.02 0.44
CA SER A 463 11.81 26.33 1.74
C SER A 463 10.83 27.50 1.63
N SER A 464 9.61 27.32 2.12
CA SER A 464 8.49 28.25 2.00
C SER A 464 7.66 28.32 3.27
#